data_6dd854b874832a028aaf9553acbdb98f
#
_entry.id   6dd854b874832a028aaf9553acbdb98f
#
_cell.length_a   1.000
_cell.length_b   1.000
_cell.length_c   1.000
_cell.angle_alpha   90.00
_cell.angle_beta   90.00
_cell.angle_gamma   90.00
#
_symmetry.space_group_name_H-M   'P 1'
#
loop_
_entity.id
_entity.type
_entity.pdbx_description
1 polymer ?
#
loop_
_entity_poly.entity_id
_entity_poly.type
_entity_poly.pdbx_seq_one_letter_code
_entity_poly.pdbx_strand_id
1 'polypeptide(L)'
;MPRSLLEELPGIVRDGRREAERILESLESRHRVRLQTREWVLPSKDAAATDWIAQAQRRARLSGEGEADWQNRLIYGDNLLAMAALLAGDDDTPSLRGKVDLVYIDPPFDSKADYRIQINLPGVELEQRPTVIEQFAYSDAWADGTASYLRMIVPRLVLMRELLADTGVIFVHLDWHVGHYVKIAMDEVFGKRNFRNEIVWRYRRMPAPSRDFQKMHDAIYRYSKSISPYFFQLFEENAPSTQKAFGGKKIVTTFKETGEKIVQATEEDSAGTRMSDVWEISYVQGSASAERRAGGYYGTQKPEKLLERVIESSCPPRGIVVDFFGGSGTTAAVAERLGRRWITTDLGKPACMIMRKRLIDQDARPFLYQAIGDYQVETAKSHMGRGFRIGDLAEIVLSLYLSLIHISEPTR
;
A
#
# COMPACT_ATOMS: atom_id res chain seq x y z
N MET A 1 9.91 35.97 -1.21
CA MET A 1 9.65 35.05 -2.33
C MET A 1 9.57 33.65 -1.76
N PRO A 2 8.63 32.79 -2.17
CA PRO A 2 8.66 31.39 -1.77
C PRO A 2 10.00 30.80 -2.22
N ARG A 3 10.61 29.96 -1.36
CA ARG A 3 11.88 29.29 -1.67
C ARG A 3 11.65 28.31 -2.84
N SER A 4 12.67 28.13 -3.67
CA SER A 4 12.63 27.11 -4.72
C SER A 4 12.57 25.73 -4.11
N LEU A 5 11.71 24.84 -4.63
CA LEU A 5 11.64 23.46 -4.17
C LEU A 5 13.00 22.72 -4.31
N LEU A 6 13.82 23.10 -5.30
CA LEU A 6 15.18 22.57 -5.45
C LEU A 6 16.11 22.94 -4.29
N GLU A 7 15.90 24.10 -3.66
CA GLU A 7 16.64 24.52 -2.48
C GLU A 7 16.15 23.86 -1.20
N GLU A 8 14.84 23.56 -1.13
CA GLU A 8 14.23 22.91 0.03
C GLU A 8 14.42 21.39 0.06
N LEU A 9 14.46 20.72 -1.09
CA LEU A 9 14.47 19.28 -1.21
C LEU A 9 15.58 18.58 -0.40
N PRO A 10 16.85 19.03 -0.40
CA PRO A 10 17.88 18.42 0.44
C PRO A 10 17.57 18.54 1.95
N GLY A 11 16.96 19.64 2.36
CA GLY A 11 16.50 19.84 3.73
C GLY A 11 15.38 18.86 4.09
N ILE A 12 14.37 18.76 3.24
CA ILE A 12 13.23 17.86 3.42
C ILE A 12 13.70 16.41 3.56
N VAL A 13 14.59 15.94 2.69
CA VAL A 13 15.12 14.58 2.76
C VAL A 13 15.91 14.34 4.05
N ARG A 14 16.76 15.28 4.45
CA ARG A 14 17.53 15.19 5.69
C ARG A 14 16.62 15.15 6.92
N ASP A 15 15.61 16.02 6.97
CA ASP A 15 14.71 16.12 8.11
C ASP A 15 13.78 14.90 8.20
N GLY A 16 13.30 14.40 7.06
CA GLY A 16 12.53 13.16 7.01
C GLY A 16 13.34 11.92 7.43
N ARG A 17 14.63 11.85 7.10
CA ARG A 17 15.52 10.81 7.63
C ARG A 17 15.67 10.89 9.14
N ARG A 18 15.91 12.10 9.68
CA ARG A 18 16.00 12.31 11.13
C ARG A 18 14.71 11.95 11.87
N GLU A 19 13.56 12.26 11.28
CA GLU A 19 12.27 11.85 11.85
C GLU A 19 12.15 10.33 11.90
N ALA A 20 12.46 9.63 10.80
CA ALA A 20 12.47 8.18 10.77
C ALA A 20 13.48 7.58 11.78
N GLU A 21 14.68 8.14 11.90
CA GLU A 21 15.70 7.72 12.87
C GLU A 21 15.19 7.86 14.30
N ARG A 22 14.55 8.98 14.66
CA ARG A 22 13.94 9.17 15.99
C ARG A 22 12.85 8.13 16.26
N ILE A 23 12.02 7.80 15.27
CA ILE A 23 11.03 6.75 15.39
C ILE A 23 11.73 5.41 15.64
N LEU A 24 12.75 5.07 14.88
CA LEU A 24 13.51 3.83 15.02
C LEU A 24 14.19 3.72 16.39
N GLU A 25 14.77 4.79 16.90
CA GLU A 25 15.35 4.85 18.25
C GLU A 25 14.28 4.67 19.35
N SER A 26 13.08 5.21 19.13
CA SER A 26 11.97 5.09 20.08
C SER A 26 11.39 3.67 20.19
N LEU A 27 11.64 2.80 19.20
CA LEU A 27 11.11 1.42 19.19
C LEU A 27 11.62 0.56 20.37
N GLU A 28 12.77 0.89 20.93
CA GLU A 28 13.35 0.21 22.08
C GLU A 28 12.83 0.74 23.43
N SER A 29 12.09 1.86 23.39
CA SER A 29 11.56 2.48 24.62
C SER A 29 10.38 1.71 25.21
N ARG A 30 10.13 1.91 26.54
CA ARG A 30 8.97 1.33 27.23
C ARG A 30 7.62 1.89 26.74
N HIS A 31 7.63 2.97 25.98
CA HIS A 31 6.44 3.65 25.44
C HIS A 31 6.15 3.29 23.98
N ARG A 32 6.32 2.01 23.62
CA ARG A 32 6.05 1.53 22.27
C ARG A 32 4.60 1.73 21.88
N VAL A 33 4.37 2.29 20.70
CA VAL A 33 3.05 2.29 20.08
C VAL A 33 2.74 0.85 19.66
N ARG A 34 1.60 0.32 20.12
CA ARG A 34 1.19 -1.07 19.85
C ARG A 34 -0.05 -1.11 18.98
N LEU A 35 -0.12 -2.12 18.11
CA LEU A 35 -1.33 -2.45 17.38
C LEU A 35 -2.37 -3.03 18.35
N GLN A 36 -3.59 -2.51 18.28
CA GLN A 36 -4.70 -2.99 19.09
C GLN A 36 -5.62 -3.85 18.23
N THR A 37 -5.65 -5.14 18.46
CA THR A 37 -6.59 -6.03 17.78
C THR A 37 -8.00 -5.76 18.25
N ARG A 38 -8.86 -5.44 17.28
CA ARG A 38 -10.27 -5.11 17.47
C ARG A 38 -11.16 -6.29 17.23
N GLU A 39 -10.86 -7.01 16.19
CA GLU A 39 -11.67 -8.08 15.69
C GLU A 39 -10.78 -9.10 15.00
N TRP A 40 -11.12 -10.34 15.19
CA TRP A 40 -10.66 -11.40 14.34
C TRP A 40 -11.75 -11.65 13.30
N VAL A 41 -11.48 -11.24 12.06
CA VAL A 41 -12.43 -11.43 10.96
C VAL A 41 -12.29 -12.84 10.44
N LEU A 42 -13.40 -13.57 10.47
CA LEU A 42 -13.55 -14.94 9.96
C LEU A 42 -14.46 -14.91 8.73
N PRO A 43 -13.93 -14.68 7.52
CA PRO A 43 -14.72 -14.75 6.31
C PRO A 43 -15.20 -16.19 6.12
N SER A 44 -16.49 -16.42 6.20
CA SER A 44 -17.11 -17.71 5.90
C SER A 44 -18.54 -17.46 5.47
N LYS A 45 -18.92 -18.05 4.35
CA LYS A 45 -20.31 -18.01 3.85
C LYS A 45 -21.21 -18.92 4.68
N ASP A 46 -20.65 -19.92 5.36
CA ASP A 46 -21.36 -20.87 6.22
C ASP A 46 -21.25 -20.50 7.70
N ALA A 47 -21.62 -19.27 8.03
CA ALA A 47 -21.59 -18.78 9.41
C ALA A 47 -22.44 -19.62 10.39
N ALA A 48 -23.36 -20.43 9.90
CA ALA A 48 -24.19 -21.32 10.70
C ALA A 48 -23.51 -22.65 11.08
N ALA A 49 -22.45 -23.05 10.44
CA ALA A 49 -21.80 -24.35 10.63
C ALA A 49 -20.40 -24.26 11.26
N THR A 50 -19.92 -23.07 11.52
CA THR A 50 -18.55 -22.90 12.00
C THR A 50 -18.51 -22.92 13.51
N ASP A 51 -18.27 -24.09 14.06
CA ASP A 51 -17.92 -24.25 15.47
C ASP A 51 -16.64 -23.46 15.75
N TRP A 52 -16.81 -22.26 16.35
CA TRP A 52 -15.71 -21.38 16.74
C TRP A 52 -14.71 -22.08 17.69
N ILE A 53 -15.17 -23.09 18.45
CA ILE A 53 -14.33 -23.93 19.33
C ILE A 53 -13.43 -24.83 18.49
N ALA A 54 -13.96 -25.46 17.44
CA ALA A 54 -13.16 -26.29 16.53
C ALA A 54 -12.13 -25.47 15.76
N GLN A 55 -12.46 -24.22 15.40
CA GLN A 55 -11.51 -23.30 14.79
C GLN A 55 -10.43 -22.84 15.78
N ALA A 56 -10.78 -22.53 17.02
CA ALA A 56 -9.83 -22.21 18.08
C ALA A 56 -8.91 -23.38 18.39
N GLN A 57 -9.44 -24.62 18.41
CA GLN A 57 -8.65 -25.84 18.60
C GLN A 57 -7.75 -26.16 17.39
N ARG A 58 -8.20 -25.92 16.15
CA ARG A 58 -7.35 -26.02 14.97
C ARG A 58 -6.19 -25.03 15.02
N ARG A 59 -6.42 -23.83 15.54
CA ARG A 59 -5.36 -22.83 15.77
C ARG A 59 -4.33 -23.29 16.77
N ALA A 60 -4.77 -23.76 17.93
CA ALA A 60 -3.87 -24.27 18.97
C ALA A 60 -3.02 -25.45 18.48
N ARG A 61 -3.52 -26.21 17.50
CA ARG A 61 -2.77 -27.30 16.84
C ARG A 61 -1.85 -26.82 15.72
N LEU A 62 -2.16 -25.68 15.09
CA LEU A 62 -1.34 -25.09 14.01
C LEU A 62 -0.23 -24.17 14.54
N SER A 63 -0.30 -23.75 15.82
CA SER A 63 0.74 -22.96 16.49
C SER A 63 2.01 -23.77 16.86
N GLY A 64 2.12 -24.98 16.38
CA GLY A 64 3.17 -25.91 16.82
C GLY A 64 4.46 -25.93 16.01
N GLU A 65 4.56 -25.42 14.77
CA GLU A 65 5.86 -25.40 14.04
C GLU A 65 5.89 -24.39 12.89
N GLY A 66 6.62 -23.33 13.06
CA GLY A 66 7.36 -22.57 12.01
C GLY A 66 6.61 -21.71 10.99
N GLU A 67 5.41 -22.04 10.55
CA GLU A 67 4.60 -21.23 9.59
C GLU A 67 3.17 -20.95 10.10
N ALA A 68 2.81 -21.51 11.22
CA ALA A 68 1.45 -21.51 11.77
C ALA A 68 1.03 -20.15 12.36
N ASP A 69 1.96 -19.23 12.61
CA ASP A 69 1.70 -17.98 13.35
C ASP A 69 1.44 -16.75 12.49
N TRP A 70 1.47 -16.87 11.15
CA TRP A 70 1.18 -15.70 10.32
C TRP A 70 -0.31 -15.42 10.24
N GLN A 71 -0.67 -14.16 10.53
CA GLN A 71 -2.01 -13.63 10.33
C GLN A 71 -1.95 -12.39 9.45
N ASN A 72 -2.78 -12.38 8.40
CA ASN A 72 -2.96 -11.19 7.59
C ASN A 72 -3.60 -10.08 8.42
N ARG A 73 -3.32 -8.81 8.07
CA ARG A 73 -3.72 -7.67 8.91
C ARG A 73 -4.31 -6.55 8.08
N LEU A 74 -5.45 -6.07 8.53
CA LEU A 74 -6.05 -4.81 8.12
C LEU A 74 -5.93 -3.83 9.30
N ILE A 75 -5.19 -2.75 9.13
CA ILE A 75 -4.88 -1.80 10.20
C ILE A 75 -5.54 -0.45 9.90
N TYR A 76 -6.37 0.03 10.81
CA TYR A 76 -6.95 1.36 10.80
C TYR A 76 -6.08 2.33 11.58
N GLY A 77 -5.69 3.45 10.98
CA GLY A 77 -4.97 4.55 11.62
C GLY A 77 -3.79 5.07 10.81
N ASP A 78 -2.98 5.93 11.41
CA ASP A 78 -1.82 6.53 10.76
C ASP A 78 -0.78 5.47 10.41
N ASN A 79 -0.37 5.45 9.15
CA ASN A 79 0.56 4.46 8.63
C ASN A 79 1.99 4.63 9.15
N LEU A 80 2.41 5.84 9.56
CA LEU A 80 3.71 6.05 10.18
C LEU A 80 3.79 5.30 11.53
N LEU A 81 2.72 5.39 12.33
CA LEU A 81 2.58 4.67 13.59
C LEU A 81 2.46 3.16 13.35
N ALA A 82 1.71 2.75 12.32
CA ALA A 82 1.59 1.34 11.94
C ALA A 82 2.95 0.75 11.55
N MET A 83 3.74 1.46 10.74
CA MET A 83 5.10 1.05 10.40
C MET A 83 6.00 0.94 11.62
N ALA A 84 5.94 1.92 12.54
CA ALA A 84 6.68 1.88 13.79
C ALA A 84 6.33 0.63 14.62
N ALA A 85 5.04 0.32 14.79
CA ALA A 85 4.60 -0.87 15.52
C ALA A 85 5.03 -2.18 14.84
N LEU A 86 4.95 -2.26 13.51
CA LEU A 86 5.39 -3.44 12.75
C LEU A 86 6.92 -3.63 12.80
N LEU A 87 7.69 -2.53 12.85
CA LEU A 87 9.15 -2.58 13.02
C LEU A 87 9.56 -2.98 14.44
N ALA A 88 8.82 -2.50 15.45
CA ALA A 88 9.09 -2.84 16.83
C ALA A 88 8.78 -4.32 17.13
N GLY A 89 7.65 -4.80 16.63
CA GLY A 89 7.05 -6.04 17.09
C GLY A 89 6.59 -5.95 18.54
N ASP A 90 5.98 -7.01 19.04
CA ASP A 90 5.60 -7.20 20.44
C ASP A 90 5.65 -8.70 20.81
N ASP A 91 5.16 -9.04 22.01
CA ASP A 91 5.22 -10.42 22.51
C ASP A 91 4.38 -11.39 21.65
N ASP A 92 3.29 -10.89 21.02
CA ASP A 92 2.39 -11.65 20.15
C ASP A 92 2.74 -11.54 18.65
N THR A 93 3.58 -10.57 18.30
CA THR A 93 3.87 -10.21 16.92
C THR A 93 5.36 -9.92 16.74
N PRO A 94 6.11 -10.84 16.14
CA PRO A 94 7.53 -10.59 15.90
C PRO A 94 7.75 -9.41 14.96
N SER A 95 8.84 -8.67 15.18
CA SER A 95 9.26 -7.56 14.31
C SER A 95 9.33 -7.99 12.84
N LEU A 96 8.80 -7.14 11.97
CA LEU A 96 8.86 -7.30 10.51
C LEU A 96 10.05 -6.58 9.87
N ARG A 97 10.99 -6.06 10.66
CA ARG A 97 12.21 -5.46 10.12
C ARG A 97 12.95 -6.45 9.25
N GLY A 98 13.21 -6.09 7.99
CA GLY A 98 13.90 -6.92 7.03
C GLY A 98 13.15 -8.16 6.55
N LYS A 99 11.82 -8.22 6.67
CA LYS A 99 11.02 -9.42 6.34
C LYS A 99 9.98 -9.23 5.24
N VAL A 100 9.70 -8.00 4.82
CA VAL A 100 8.68 -7.70 3.80
C VAL A 100 9.28 -7.89 2.41
N ASP A 101 8.62 -8.68 1.57
CA ASP A 101 9.09 -8.95 0.21
C ASP A 101 8.68 -7.87 -0.77
N LEU A 102 7.48 -7.33 -0.62
CA LEU A 102 6.93 -6.33 -1.52
C LEU A 102 6.16 -5.25 -0.75
N VAL A 103 6.51 -4.01 -1.01
CA VAL A 103 5.70 -2.84 -0.65
C VAL A 103 5.13 -2.25 -1.94
N TYR A 104 3.81 -2.07 -1.99
CA TYR A 104 3.15 -1.26 -3.00
C TYR A 104 2.40 -0.13 -2.30
N ILE A 105 2.55 1.09 -2.79
CA ILE A 105 1.80 2.24 -2.29
C ILE A 105 1.27 3.09 -3.43
N ASP A 106 0.06 3.60 -3.22
CA ASP A 106 -0.63 4.58 -4.06
C ASP A 106 -1.07 5.74 -3.15
N PRO A 107 -0.10 6.57 -2.68
CA PRO A 107 -0.40 7.64 -1.73
C PRO A 107 -1.30 8.69 -2.37
N PRO A 108 -2.11 9.43 -1.60
CA PRO A 108 -2.94 10.49 -2.14
C PRO A 108 -2.08 11.51 -2.89
N PHE A 109 -2.55 11.90 -4.06
CA PHE A 109 -1.91 12.92 -4.87
C PHE A 109 -2.38 14.32 -4.42
N ASP A 110 -1.60 15.36 -4.72
CA ASP A 110 -1.96 16.77 -4.49
C ASP A 110 -3.14 17.21 -5.40
N SER A 111 -4.15 16.38 -5.50
CA SER A 111 -5.40 16.74 -6.14
C SER A 111 -6.24 17.44 -5.08
N LYS A 112 -6.52 18.73 -5.27
CA LYS A 112 -7.47 19.51 -4.46
C LYS A 112 -8.92 18.99 -4.57
N ALA A 113 -9.08 17.67 -4.76
CA ALA A 113 -10.36 17.03 -4.92
C ALA A 113 -11.00 16.80 -3.54
N ASP A 114 -12.21 17.31 -3.40
CA ASP A 114 -13.07 17.07 -2.25
C ASP A 114 -13.46 15.57 -2.25
N TYR A 115 -12.75 14.75 -1.49
CA TYR A 115 -13.01 13.31 -1.41
C TYR A 115 -14.28 13.06 -0.59
N ARG A 116 -15.44 13.14 -1.25
CA ARG A 116 -16.70 12.67 -0.69
C ARG A 116 -16.84 11.20 -0.99
N ILE A 117 -16.81 10.37 0.04
CA ILE A 117 -17.05 8.93 -0.10
C ILE A 117 -18.55 8.69 0.06
N GLN A 118 -19.23 8.32 -1.01
CA GLN A 118 -20.59 7.78 -0.94
C GLN A 118 -20.51 6.29 -0.66
N ILE A 119 -20.97 5.88 0.52
CA ILE A 119 -21.10 4.47 0.88
C ILE A 119 -22.54 4.07 0.63
N ASN A 120 -22.76 3.30 -0.42
CA ASN A 120 -24.07 2.70 -0.69
C ASN A 120 -24.17 1.38 0.08
N LEU A 121 -24.80 1.40 1.25
CA LEU A 121 -25.25 0.20 1.92
C LEU A 121 -26.68 -0.15 1.48
N PRO A 122 -27.09 -1.42 1.42
CA PRO A 122 -28.45 -1.79 1.09
C PRO A 122 -29.46 -1.05 2.01
N GLY A 123 -30.20 -0.10 1.44
CA GLY A 123 -31.23 0.66 2.15
C GLY A 123 -30.77 1.96 2.84
N VAL A 124 -29.49 2.34 2.77
CA VAL A 124 -28.98 3.59 3.37
C VAL A 124 -27.88 4.19 2.49
N GLU A 125 -28.10 5.38 1.97
CA GLU A 125 -27.04 6.22 1.39
C GLU A 125 -26.39 7.02 2.54
N LEU A 126 -25.14 6.72 2.84
CA LEU A 126 -24.34 7.48 3.78
C LEU A 126 -23.32 8.32 3.00
N GLU A 127 -23.56 9.62 2.93
CA GLU A 127 -22.53 10.57 2.54
C GLU A 127 -21.66 10.84 3.76
N GLN A 128 -20.49 10.24 3.81
CA GLN A 128 -19.54 10.51 4.90
C GLN A 128 -18.54 11.56 4.41
N ARG A 129 -18.54 12.71 5.10
CA ARG A 129 -17.45 13.69 4.97
C ARG A 129 -16.24 13.13 5.72
N PRO A 130 -15.02 13.38 5.22
CA PRO A 130 -13.81 13.05 5.97
C PRO A 130 -13.93 13.56 7.40
N THR A 131 -13.53 12.76 8.36
CA THR A 131 -13.47 13.22 9.76
C THR A 131 -12.55 14.44 9.89
N VAL A 132 -12.72 15.25 10.92
CA VAL A 132 -11.86 16.42 11.15
C VAL A 132 -10.38 16.01 11.19
N ILE A 133 -10.06 14.84 11.73
CA ILE A 133 -8.70 14.28 11.78
C ILE A 133 -8.22 13.90 10.37
N GLU A 134 -9.07 13.29 9.55
CA GLU A 134 -8.75 12.99 8.15
C GLU A 134 -8.57 14.26 7.33
N GLN A 135 -9.41 15.28 7.53
CA GLN A 135 -9.24 16.59 6.90
C GLN A 135 -7.95 17.29 7.36
N PHE A 136 -7.61 17.27 8.66
CA PHE A 136 -6.37 17.84 9.18
C PHE A 136 -5.14 17.09 8.66
N ALA A 137 -5.15 15.77 8.65
CA ALA A 137 -4.04 14.96 8.12
C ALA A 137 -3.78 15.20 6.63
N TYR A 138 -4.82 15.53 5.87
CA TYR A 138 -4.70 15.82 4.43
C TYR A 138 -4.56 17.32 4.13
N SER A 139 -5.20 18.23 4.87
CA SER A 139 -5.19 19.67 4.57
C SER A 139 -3.92 20.36 5.08
N ASP A 140 -3.43 20.01 6.27
CA ASP A 140 -2.20 20.58 6.81
C ASP A 140 -0.95 20.03 6.12
N ALA A 141 -1.02 18.79 5.62
CA ALA A 141 0.07 18.22 4.86
C ALA A 141 0.35 18.96 3.53
N TRP A 142 -0.66 19.62 2.98
CA TRP A 142 -0.57 20.25 1.65
C TRP A 142 -0.59 21.78 1.68
N ALA A 143 -0.57 22.39 2.86
CA ALA A 143 -0.63 23.85 2.99
C ALA A 143 0.47 24.55 2.16
N ASP A 144 1.67 23.98 2.10
CA ASP A 144 2.82 24.46 1.32
C ASP A 144 2.99 23.72 -0.03
N GLY A 145 1.98 23.01 -0.54
CA GLY A 145 2.02 22.28 -1.81
C GLY A 145 2.99 21.09 -1.80
N THR A 146 3.76 20.90 -2.88
CA THR A 146 4.66 19.75 -3.07
C THR A 146 5.70 19.57 -1.95
N ALA A 147 6.16 20.63 -1.31
CA ALA A 147 7.11 20.53 -0.20
C ALA A 147 6.51 19.81 1.01
N SER A 148 5.25 20.11 1.36
CA SER A 148 4.52 19.42 2.44
C SER A 148 4.31 17.96 2.12
N TYR A 149 3.95 17.65 0.88
CA TYR A 149 3.83 16.26 0.42
C TYR A 149 5.14 15.48 0.62
N LEU A 150 6.26 16.05 0.21
CA LEU A 150 7.56 15.42 0.36
C LEU A 150 7.96 15.23 1.83
N ARG A 151 7.63 16.19 2.70
CA ARG A 151 7.84 16.05 4.16
C ARG A 151 7.03 14.89 4.75
N MET A 152 5.83 14.63 4.24
CA MET A 152 4.98 13.51 4.65
C MET A 152 5.52 12.17 4.16
N ILE A 153 5.92 12.07 2.88
CA ILE A 153 6.25 10.79 2.27
C ILE A 153 7.66 10.31 2.60
N VAL A 154 8.66 11.19 2.75
CA VAL A 154 10.07 10.82 2.94
C VAL A 154 10.30 9.96 4.18
N PRO A 155 9.83 10.32 5.40
CA PRO A 155 10.03 9.47 6.58
C PRO A 155 9.36 8.10 6.40
N ARG A 156 8.22 8.05 5.72
CA ARG A 156 7.52 6.80 5.39
C ARG A 156 8.33 5.90 4.47
N LEU A 157 8.96 6.46 3.43
CA LEU A 157 9.84 5.71 2.52
C LEU A 157 11.04 5.13 3.27
N VAL A 158 11.60 5.84 4.25
CA VAL A 158 12.70 5.35 5.08
C VAL A 158 12.24 4.15 5.92
N LEU A 159 11.09 4.23 6.60
CA LEU A 159 10.57 3.12 7.40
C LEU A 159 10.16 1.93 6.53
N MET A 160 9.59 2.16 5.34
CA MET A 160 9.30 1.08 4.38
C MET A 160 10.56 0.35 3.95
N ARG A 161 11.67 1.09 3.74
CA ARG A 161 12.97 0.49 3.42
C ARG A 161 13.47 -0.40 4.57
N GLU A 162 13.28 -0.03 5.82
CA GLU A 162 13.64 -0.85 6.99
C GLU A 162 12.80 -2.13 7.09
N LEU A 163 11.53 -2.08 6.70
CA LEU A 163 10.66 -3.27 6.65
C LEU A 163 11.07 -4.26 5.57
N LEU A 164 11.55 -3.78 4.41
CA LEU A 164 11.89 -4.64 3.27
C LEU A 164 12.98 -5.66 3.62
N ALA A 165 12.81 -6.88 3.13
CA ALA A 165 13.86 -7.90 3.06
C ALA A 165 14.98 -7.45 2.11
N ASP A 166 16.16 -8.04 2.18
CA ASP A 166 17.27 -7.67 1.29
C ASP A 166 16.95 -7.91 -0.19
N THR A 167 16.12 -8.90 -0.48
CA THR A 167 15.57 -9.16 -1.81
C THR A 167 14.29 -8.38 -2.11
N GLY A 168 13.78 -7.62 -1.14
CA GLY A 168 12.51 -6.93 -1.19
C GLY A 168 12.52 -5.73 -2.14
N VAL A 169 11.34 -5.41 -2.65
CA VAL A 169 11.11 -4.31 -3.59
C VAL A 169 9.96 -3.41 -3.16
N ILE A 170 10.01 -2.16 -3.59
CA ILE A 170 8.93 -1.20 -3.42
C ILE A 170 8.47 -0.68 -4.78
N PHE A 171 7.16 -0.54 -4.92
CA PHE A 171 6.50 0.16 -6.01
C PHE A 171 5.78 1.38 -5.45
N VAL A 172 6.09 2.55 -5.97
CA VAL A 172 5.44 3.81 -5.61
C VAL A 172 4.70 4.34 -6.82
N HIS A 173 3.38 4.28 -6.76
CA HIS A 173 2.49 4.70 -7.81
C HIS A 173 2.15 6.17 -7.62
N LEU A 174 2.39 6.97 -8.64
CA LEU A 174 2.26 8.43 -8.58
C LEU A 174 1.75 8.98 -9.91
N ASP A 175 1.10 10.11 -9.83
CA ASP A 175 0.74 10.86 -11.00
C ASP A 175 1.86 11.86 -11.43
N TRP A 176 1.60 12.58 -12.49
CA TRP A 176 2.52 13.56 -13.07
C TRP A 176 2.79 14.79 -12.18
N HIS A 177 1.96 15.06 -11.16
CA HIS A 177 2.13 16.25 -10.30
C HIS A 177 3.37 16.13 -9.39
N VAL A 178 3.54 14.99 -8.75
CA VAL A 178 4.55 14.78 -7.72
C VAL A 178 5.56 13.70 -8.04
N GLY A 179 5.30 12.84 -9.04
CA GLY A 179 6.10 11.65 -9.33
C GLY A 179 7.60 11.93 -9.47
N HIS A 180 7.96 12.93 -10.25
CA HIS A 180 9.35 13.28 -10.50
C HIS A 180 10.11 13.79 -9.26
N TYR A 181 9.43 14.47 -8.33
CA TYR A 181 10.04 14.90 -7.06
C TYR A 181 10.22 13.72 -6.10
N VAL A 182 9.23 12.83 -6.02
CA VAL A 182 9.33 11.62 -5.19
C VAL A 182 10.41 10.69 -5.73
N LYS A 183 10.58 10.61 -7.05
CA LYS A 183 11.66 9.83 -7.66
C LYS A 183 13.04 10.29 -7.16
N ILE A 184 13.28 11.60 -7.07
CA ILE A 184 14.54 12.13 -6.53
C ILE A 184 14.68 11.77 -5.04
N ALA A 185 13.61 11.89 -4.24
CA ALA A 185 13.64 11.48 -2.85
C ALA A 185 13.90 9.97 -2.68
N MET A 186 13.34 9.13 -3.56
CA MET A 186 13.62 7.68 -3.57
C MET A 186 15.08 7.37 -3.94
N ASP A 187 15.69 8.12 -4.85
CA ASP A 187 17.12 7.99 -5.15
C ASP A 187 17.99 8.23 -3.90
N GLU A 188 17.60 9.18 -3.06
CA GLU A 188 18.28 9.45 -1.80
C GLU A 188 18.02 8.36 -0.74
N VAL A 189 16.78 7.87 -0.62
CA VAL A 189 16.43 6.87 0.40
C VAL A 189 16.94 5.48 0.03
N PHE A 190 16.70 5.02 -1.19
CA PHE A 190 17.04 3.66 -1.64
C PHE A 190 18.40 3.57 -2.33
N GLY A 191 18.91 4.68 -2.84
CA GLY A 191 20.11 4.77 -3.67
C GLY A 191 19.83 4.55 -5.16
N LYS A 192 20.45 5.36 -6.02
CA LYS A 192 20.27 5.31 -7.50
C LYS A 192 20.56 3.93 -8.10
N ARG A 193 21.50 3.17 -7.53
CA ARG A 193 21.86 1.82 -8.00
C ARG A 193 20.73 0.81 -7.82
N ASN A 194 19.78 1.09 -6.92
CA ASN A 194 18.65 0.25 -6.60
C ASN A 194 17.38 0.64 -7.36
N PHE A 195 17.44 1.68 -8.19
CA PHE A 195 16.39 1.97 -9.18
C PHE A 195 16.32 0.85 -10.21
N ARG A 196 15.11 0.33 -10.46
CA ARG A 196 14.89 -0.79 -11.37
C ARG A 196 14.14 -0.37 -12.61
N ASN A 197 12.97 0.23 -12.45
CA ASN A 197 12.13 0.66 -13.57
C ASN A 197 11.32 1.90 -13.18
N GLU A 198 11.03 2.71 -14.17
CA GLU A 198 9.88 3.58 -14.22
C GLU A 198 8.86 2.89 -15.12
N ILE A 199 7.79 2.39 -14.52
CA ILE A 199 6.71 1.72 -15.25
C ILE A 199 5.67 2.77 -15.62
N VAL A 200 5.38 2.88 -16.90
CA VAL A 200 4.33 3.73 -17.42
C VAL A 200 3.05 2.90 -17.52
N TRP A 201 2.13 3.13 -16.58
CA TRP A 201 0.80 2.55 -16.67
C TRP A 201 -0.09 3.42 -17.55
N ARG A 202 -0.32 2.98 -18.79
CA ARG A 202 -1.16 3.64 -19.77
C ARG A 202 -2.59 3.12 -19.68
N TYR A 203 -3.53 4.04 -19.63
CA TYR A 203 -4.96 3.74 -19.65
C TYR A 203 -5.69 4.69 -20.59
N ARG A 204 -6.88 4.27 -21.07
CA ARG A 204 -7.71 5.11 -21.92
C ARG A 204 -8.90 5.65 -21.12
N ARG A 205 -9.10 6.95 -21.15
CA ARG A 205 -10.30 7.62 -20.64
C ARG A 205 -11.08 8.19 -21.81
N MET A 206 -12.38 8.49 -21.60
CA MET A 206 -13.12 9.26 -22.58
C MET A 206 -12.43 10.62 -22.75
N PRO A 207 -12.16 11.02 -24.00
CA PRO A 207 -11.50 12.30 -24.26
C PRO A 207 -12.39 13.45 -23.79
N ALA A 208 -11.80 14.40 -23.06
CA ALA A 208 -12.45 15.65 -22.70
C ALA A 208 -11.89 16.77 -23.58
N PRO A 209 -12.70 17.80 -23.93
CA PRO A 209 -12.18 18.97 -24.63
C PRO A 209 -11.00 19.57 -23.85
N SER A 210 -9.87 19.71 -24.49
CA SER A 210 -8.64 20.26 -23.91
C SER A 210 -7.82 20.95 -24.98
N ARG A 211 -7.05 21.97 -24.57
CA ARG A 211 -6.03 22.60 -25.43
C ARG A 211 -4.69 21.86 -25.37
N ASP A 212 -4.58 20.85 -24.49
CA ASP A 212 -3.38 20.06 -24.26
C ASP A 212 -3.61 18.59 -24.62
N PHE A 213 -2.53 17.84 -24.73
CA PHE A 213 -2.60 16.39 -24.86
C PHE A 213 -3.29 15.75 -23.64
N GLN A 214 -4.14 14.74 -23.89
CA GLN A 214 -4.83 14.02 -22.83
C GLN A 214 -3.85 13.24 -21.96
N LYS A 215 -3.91 13.48 -20.66
CA LYS A 215 -3.07 12.77 -19.67
C LYS A 215 -3.71 11.41 -19.39
N MET A 216 -3.13 10.35 -19.94
CA MET A 216 -3.67 8.99 -19.91
C MET A 216 -2.63 7.97 -19.40
N HIS A 217 -1.77 8.38 -18.48
CA HIS A 217 -0.83 7.50 -17.83
C HIS A 217 -0.48 8.00 -16.44
N ASP A 218 -0.07 7.07 -15.59
CA ASP A 218 0.59 7.31 -14.31
C ASP A 218 1.96 6.64 -14.35
N ALA A 219 2.88 7.08 -13.48
CA ALA A 219 4.20 6.52 -13.31
C ALA A 219 4.27 5.65 -12.05
N ILE A 220 4.89 4.47 -12.16
CA ILE A 220 5.12 3.60 -11.01
C ILE A 220 6.63 3.36 -10.90
N TYR A 221 7.25 3.89 -9.85
CA TYR A 221 8.67 3.74 -9.61
C TYR A 221 8.95 2.46 -8.84
N ARG A 222 9.78 1.59 -9.43
CA ARG A 222 10.23 0.34 -8.82
C ARG A 222 11.65 0.48 -8.31
N TYR A 223 11.82 0.30 -7.00
CA TYR A 223 13.14 0.24 -6.34
C TYR A 223 13.28 -1.07 -5.57
N SER A 224 14.52 -1.50 -5.40
CA SER A 224 14.85 -2.62 -4.53
C SER A 224 15.60 -2.16 -3.29
N LYS A 225 15.61 -2.95 -2.23
CA LYS A 225 16.43 -2.67 -1.05
C LYS A 225 17.92 -2.90 -1.35
N SER A 226 18.24 -3.93 -2.10
CA SER A 226 19.62 -4.28 -2.49
C SER A 226 19.76 -4.43 -4.00
N ILE A 227 20.96 -4.73 -4.47
CA ILE A 227 21.25 -4.93 -5.90
C ILE A 227 20.69 -6.23 -6.46
N SER A 228 20.27 -7.17 -5.61
CA SER A 228 19.81 -8.51 -5.98
C SER A 228 18.35 -8.76 -5.53
N PRO A 229 17.36 -8.06 -6.10
CA PRO A 229 15.96 -8.25 -5.75
C PRO A 229 15.42 -9.58 -6.25
N TYR A 230 14.36 -10.06 -5.58
CA TYR A 230 13.51 -11.07 -6.19
C TYR A 230 12.84 -10.50 -7.43
N PHE A 231 12.87 -11.28 -8.52
CA PHE A 231 12.18 -10.92 -9.76
C PHE A 231 11.79 -12.19 -10.52
N PHE A 232 10.50 -12.32 -10.81
CA PHE A 232 9.96 -13.35 -11.69
C PHE A 232 9.60 -12.72 -13.04
N GLN A 233 10.19 -13.23 -14.12
CA GLN A 233 9.98 -12.69 -15.46
C GLN A 233 8.57 -13.00 -15.96
N LEU A 234 7.79 -11.96 -16.19
CA LEU A 234 6.49 -12.07 -16.83
C LEU A 234 6.64 -11.94 -18.36
N PHE A 235 5.71 -12.55 -19.06
CA PHE A 235 5.64 -12.53 -20.52
C PHE A 235 4.28 -11.98 -20.97
N GLU A 236 4.30 -11.32 -22.10
CA GLU A 236 3.12 -10.88 -22.84
C GLU A 236 3.04 -11.59 -24.18
N GLU A 237 1.87 -11.59 -24.79
CA GLU A 237 1.69 -12.21 -26.10
C GLU A 237 2.65 -11.59 -27.12
N ASN A 238 3.17 -12.45 -27.99
CA ASN A 238 4.00 -11.97 -29.09
C ASN A 238 3.20 -11.01 -30.00
N ALA A 239 3.87 -10.00 -30.51
CA ALA A 239 3.27 -9.11 -31.49
C ALA A 239 2.68 -9.93 -32.68
N PRO A 240 1.54 -9.50 -33.24
CA PRO A 240 0.90 -10.24 -34.35
C PRO A 240 1.85 -10.53 -35.53
N SER A 241 2.75 -9.60 -35.83
CA SER A 241 3.79 -9.76 -36.84
C SER A 241 4.77 -10.91 -36.53
N THR A 242 5.21 -10.99 -35.27
CA THR A 242 6.10 -12.07 -34.77
C THR A 242 5.38 -13.39 -34.73
N GLN A 243 4.14 -13.43 -34.34
CA GLN A 243 3.30 -14.63 -34.30
C GLN A 243 3.07 -15.17 -35.71
N LYS A 244 2.81 -14.27 -36.70
CA LYS A 244 2.66 -14.62 -38.11
C LYS A 244 3.98 -15.13 -38.71
N ALA A 245 5.13 -14.53 -38.36
CA ALA A 245 6.42 -14.88 -38.94
C ALA A 245 6.99 -16.19 -38.38
N PHE A 246 6.74 -16.52 -37.13
CA PHE A 246 7.38 -17.63 -36.42
C PHE A 246 6.38 -18.67 -35.86
N GLY A 247 5.11 -18.57 -36.19
CA GLY A 247 4.07 -19.55 -35.82
C GLY A 247 3.90 -19.79 -34.31
N GLY A 248 4.18 -18.80 -33.49
CA GLY A 248 4.13 -18.93 -32.01
C GLY A 248 5.30 -19.69 -31.40
N LYS A 249 6.32 -20.00 -32.19
CA LYS A 249 7.51 -20.74 -31.73
C LYS A 249 8.54 -19.83 -31.07
N LYS A 250 9.35 -20.42 -30.17
CA LYS A 250 10.47 -19.77 -29.52
C LYS A 250 11.53 -19.38 -30.53
N ILE A 251 11.98 -18.13 -30.48
CA ILE A 251 12.97 -17.61 -31.41
C ILE A 251 14.33 -17.64 -30.74
N VAL A 252 15.32 -18.20 -31.47
CA VAL A 252 16.73 -18.15 -31.05
C VAL A 252 17.50 -17.32 -32.06
N THR A 253 18.34 -16.44 -31.53
CA THR A 253 19.27 -15.65 -32.33
C THR A 253 20.65 -16.24 -32.18
N THR A 254 21.28 -16.61 -33.29
CA THR A 254 22.67 -17.03 -33.38
C THR A 254 23.44 -16.08 -34.28
N PHE A 255 24.75 -16.05 -34.13
CA PHE A 255 25.62 -15.26 -35.02
C PHE A 255 26.55 -16.21 -35.76
N LYS A 256 26.69 -16.01 -37.06
CA LYS A 256 27.72 -16.70 -37.84
C LYS A 256 29.12 -16.18 -37.46
N GLU A 257 30.16 -16.90 -37.82
CA GLU A 257 31.56 -16.44 -37.66
C GLU A 257 31.83 -15.11 -38.39
N THR A 258 31.04 -14.79 -39.39
CA THR A 258 31.05 -13.54 -40.14
C THR A 258 30.40 -12.36 -39.41
N GLY A 259 29.79 -12.60 -38.21
CA GLY A 259 29.05 -11.58 -37.48
C GLY A 259 27.57 -11.42 -37.94
N GLU A 260 27.16 -12.15 -39.00
CA GLU A 260 25.78 -12.08 -39.49
C GLU A 260 24.81 -12.70 -38.50
N LYS A 261 23.74 -11.95 -38.16
CA LYS A 261 22.67 -12.40 -37.26
C LYS A 261 21.73 -13.35 -37.97
N ILE A 262 21.57 -14.57 -37.41
CA ILE A 262 20.58 -15.55 -37.85
C ILE A 262 19.47 -15.61 -36.79
N VAL A 263 18.21 -15.48 -37.22
CA VAL A 263 17.03 -15.60 -36.38
C VAL A 263 16.24 -16.82 -36.85
N GLN A 264 16.07 -17.81 -35.99
CA GLN A 264 15.38 -19.07 -36.31
C GLN A 264 14.34 -19.40 -35.26
N ALA A 265 13.20 -19.97 -35.69
CA ALA A 265 12.24 -20.58 -34.81
C ALA A 265 12.74 -21.93 -34.34
N THR A 266 12.52 -22.31 -33.10
CA THR A 266 12.76 -23.62 -32.54
C THR A 266 11.49 -24.47 -32.62
N GLU A 267 11.54 -25.72 -32.18
CA GLU A 267 10.36 -26.58 -32.06
C GLU A 267 9.53 -26.24 -30.82
N GLU A 268 10.13 -25.59 -29.83
CA GLU A 268 9.49 -25.20 -28.57
C GLU A 268 8.50 -24.03 -28.78
N ASP A 269 7.40 -24.09 -28.07
CA ASP A 269 6.45 -22.96 -28.05
C ASP A 269 7.05 -21.74 -27.33
N SER A 270 6.72 -20.58 -27.83
CA SER A 270 7.16 -19.32 -27.22
C SER A 270 6.37 -19.04 -25.95
N ALA A 271 7.05 -18.70 -24.86
CA ALA A 271 6.41 -18.15 -23.67
C ALA A 271 5.84 -16.74 -23.90
N GLY A 272 6.08 -16.16 -25.07
CA GLY A 272 5.75 -14.77 -25.36
C GLY A 272 6.97 -13.85 -25.36
N THR A 273 6.70 -12.55 -25.46
CA THR A 273 7.73 -11.53 -25.34
C THR A 273 7.87 -11.12 -23.88
N ARG A 274 9.10 -10.92 -23.42
CA ARG A 274 9.33 -10.38 -22.05
C ARG A 274 8.56 -9.08 -21.88
N MET A 275 7.81 -9.00 -20.79
CA MET A 275 7.00 -7.82 -20.52
C MET A 275 7.86 -6.56 -20.40
N SER A 276 7.44 -5.51 -21.08
CA SER A 276 8.05 -4.18 -21.03
C SER A 276 7.63 -3.42 -19.79
N ASP A 277 8.18 -2.21 -19.60
CA ASP A 277 7.78 -1.27 -18.54
C ASP A 277 6.67 -0.29 -18.98
N VAL A 278 6.08 -0.48 -20.16
CA VAL A 278 4.88 0.23 -20.59
C VAL A 278 3.69 -0.73 -20.53
N TRP A 279 2.81 -0.50 -19.57
CA TRP A 279 1.68 -1.39 -19.30
C TRP A 279 0.37 -0.78 -19.77
N GLU A 280 -0.25 -1.37 -20.77
CA GLU A 280 -1.61 -1.02 -21.19
C GLU A 280 -2.63 -1.84 -20.40
N ILE A 281 -3.22 -1.22 -19.39
CA ILE A 281 -4.26 -1.82 -18.54
C ILE A 281 -5.37 -0.80 -18.37
N SER A 282 -6.61 -1.20 -18.68
CA SER A 282 -7.77 -0.32 -18.49
C SER A 282 -7.94 0.00 -16.99
N TYR A 283 -8.28 1.25 -16.69
CA TYR A 283 -8.70 1.59 -15.33
C TYR A 283 -10.09 1.00 -15.04
N VAL A 284 -10.43 0.88 -13.77
CA VAL A 284 -11.72 0.31 -13.35
C VAL A 284 -12.85 1.26 -13.74
N GLN A 285 -13.64 0.85 -14.74
CA GLN A 285 -14.72 1.65 -15.32
C GLN A 285 -16.09 1.07 -14.99
N GLY A 286 -17.06 1.99 -14.97
CA GLY A 286 -18.48 1.65 -15.02
C GLY A 286 -19.05 1.09 -13.72
N SER A 287 -20.23 1.55 -13.36
CA SER A 287 -20.96 1.08 -12.17
C SER A 287 -21.33 -0.41 -12.22
N ALA A 288 -21.31 -1.01 -13.42
CA ALA A 288 -21.75 -2.40 -13.63
C ALA A 288 -20.61 -3.44 -13.51
N SER A 289 -19.33 -3.04 -13.45
CA SER A 289 -18.24 -4.01 -13.37
C SER A 289 -18.22 -4.72 -11.99
N ALA A 290 -17.96 -6.03 -12.00
CA ALA A 290 -17.83 -6.81 -10.76
C ALA A 290 -16.69 -6.28 -9.89
N GLU A 291 -15.57 -5.93 -10.49
CA GLU A 291 -14.40 -5.37 -9.82
C GLU A 291 -14.74 -4.02 -9.15
N ARG A 292 -15.49 -3.14 -9.83
CA ARG A 292 -15.92 -1.87 -9.26
C ARG A 292 -16.84 -2.04 -8.05
N ARG A 293 -17.77 -3.01 -8.14
CA ARG A 293 -18.65 -3.36 -7.01
C ARG A 293 -17.87 -3.95 -5.84
N ALA A 294 -16.94 -4.85 -6.10
CA ALA A 294 -16.09 -5.44 -5.07
C ALA A 294 -15.27 -4.40 -4.30
N GLY A 295 -14.80 -3.35 -4.99
CA GLY A 295 -14.11 -2.22 -4.36
C GLY A 295 -15.06 -1.14 -3.79
N GLY A 296 -16.35 -1.42 -3.58
CA GLY A 296 -17.29 -0.51 -2.93
C GLY A 296 -17.48 0.83 -3.67
N TYR A 297 -17.28 0.84 -4.99
CA TYR A 297 -17.29 2.06 -5.82
C TYR A 297 -16.25 3.12 -5.43
N TYR A 298 -15.17 2.71 -4.79
CA TYR A 298 -14.10 3.59 -4.37
C TYR A 298 -13.51 4.36 -5.57
N GLY A 299 -13.47 5.70 -5.48
CA GLY A 299 -13.21 6.58 -6.64
C GLY A 299 -11.86 6.36 -7.31
N THR A 300 -10.83 6.04 -6.53
CA THR A 300 -9.44 5.88 -6.98
C THR A 300 -8.98 4.43 -7.05
N GLN A 301 -9.94 3.47 -7.11
CA GLN A 301 -9.62 2.04 -7.17
C GLN A 301 -8.69 1.71 -8.34
N LYS A 302 -7.59 1.04 -8.05
CA LYS A 302 -6.67 0.51 -9.06
C LYS A 302 -7.16 -0.84 -9.59
N PRO A 303 -6.90 -1.17 -10.87
CA PRO A 303 -7.32 -2.45 -11.44
C PRO A 303 -6.53 -3.62 -10.86
N GLU A 304 -7.22 -4.73 -10.60
CA GLU A 304 -6.60 -5.96 -10.07
C GLU A 304 -5.48 -6.46 -10.97
N LYS A 305 -5.66 -6.40 -12.28
CA LYS A 305 -4.64 -6.80 -13.26
C LYS A 305 -3.30 -6.05 -13.10
N LEU A 306 -3.35 -4.79 -12.63
CA LEU A 306 -2.13 -4.02 -12.33
C LEU A 306 -1.39 -4.62 -11.14
N LEU A 307 -2.13 -4.91 -10.06
CA LEU A 307 -1.58 -5.48 -8.83
C LEU A 307 -1.14 -6.93 -9.02
N GLU A 308 -1.81 -7.71 -9.89
CA GLU A 308 -1.36 -9.05 -10.29
C GLU A 308 0.05 -8.99 -10.86
N ARG A 309 0.30 -8.13 -11.85
CA ARG A 309 1.64 -7.97 -12.45
C ARG A 309 2.69 -7.56 -11.43
N VAL A 310 2.37 -6.62 -10.56
CA VAL A 310 3.27 -6.16 -9.48
C VAL A 310 3.61 -7.30 -8.53
N ILE A 311 2.61 -8.03 -8.05
CA ILE A 311 2.79 -9.07 -7.03
C ILE A 311 3.45 -10.32 -7.64
N GLU A 312 3.02 -10.79 -8.80
CA GLU A 312 3.60 -11.96 -9.45
C GLU A 312 5.07 -11.75 -9.81
N SER A 313 5.41 -10.57 -10.35
CA SER A 313 6.80 -10.29 -10.74
C SER A 313 7.75 -10.12 -9.56
N SER A 314 7.27 -9.70 -8.40
CA SER A 314 8.15 -9.12 -7.38
C SER A 314 7.94 -9.64 -5.95
N CYS A 315 7.00 -10.54 -5.74
CA CYS A 315 6.78 -11.22 -4.46
C CYS A 315 6.78 -12.74 -4.63
N PRO A 316 7.66 -13.47 -3.97
CA PRO A 316 7.68 -14.94 -4.07
C PRO A 316 6.37 -15.54 -3.56
N PRO A 317 6.05 -16.79 -3.94
CA PRO A 317 4.94 -17.52 -3.34
C PRO A 317 5.03 -17.50 -1.82
N ARG A 318 3.90 -17.23 -1.14
CA ARG A 318 3.81 -17.08 0.33
C ARG A 318 4.61 -15.90 0.90
N GLY A 319 5.20 -15.03 0.08
CA GLY A 319 5.88 -13.81 0.50
C GLY A 319 4.91 -12.80 1.12
N ILE A 320 5.46 -11.76 1.75
CA ILE A 320 4.71 -10.71 2.46
C ILE A 320 4.57 -9.48 1.56
N VAL A 321 3.33 -9.13 1.26
CA VAL A 321 2.93 -7.92 0.53
C VAL A 321 2.38 -6.91 1.52
N VAL A 322 2.84 -5.67 1.46
CA VAL A 322 2.34 -4.59 2.32
C VAL A 322 1.89 -3.39 1.49
N ASP A 323 0.74 -2.83 1.88
CA ASP A 323 0.21 -1.59 1.32
C ASP A 323 -0.19 -0.65 2.45
N PHE A 324 0.53 0.47 2.57
CA PHE A 324 0.30 1.46 3.62
C PHE A 324 -0.72 2.55 3.25
N PHE A 325 -1.31 2.47 2.05
CA PHE A 325 -2.36 3.36 1.55
C PHE A 325 -3.44 2.53 0.87
N GLY A 326 -4.06 1.64 1.63
CA GLY A 326 -4.87 0.52 1.14
C GLY A 326 -6.09 0.90 0.30
N GLY A 327 -6.72 2.05 0.55
CA GLY A 327 -7.86 2.56 -0.21
C GLY A 327 -9.00 1.54 -0.34
N SER A 328 -9.26 1.06 -1.55
CA SER A 328 -10.27 0.02 -1.82
C SER A 328 -9.83 -1.41 -1.51
N GLY A 329 -8.57 -1.62 -1.05
CA GLY A 329 -8.03 -2.92 -0.72
C GLY A 329 -7.65 -3.81 -1.91
N THR A 330 -7.42 -3.25 -3.09
CA THR A 330 -7.06 -4.05 -4.26
C THR A 330 -5.79 -4.85 -4.04
N THR A 331 -4.77 -4.25 -3.43
CA THR A 331 -3.49 -4.92 -3.14
C THR A 331 -3.69 -6.15 -2.25
N ALA A 332 -4.41 -6.00 -1.13
CA ALA A 332 -4.68 -7.10 -0.21
C ALA A 332 -5.54 -8.20 -0.86
N ALA A 333 -6.56 -7.81 -1.63
CA ALA A 333 -7.44 -8.73 -2.33
C ALA A 333 -6.70 -9.59 -3.36
N VAL A 334 -5.82 -8.99 -4.14
CA VAL A 334 -4.99 -9.70 -5.12
C VAL A 334 -3.92 -10.54 -4.44
N ALA A 335 -3.25 -10.04 -3.39
CA ALA A 335 -2.28 -10.80 -2.62
C ALA A 335 -2.89 -12.07 -2.02
N GLU A 336 -4.10 -11.97 -1.45
CA GLU A 336 -4.86 -13.11 -0.94
C GLU A 336 -5.13 -14.15 -2.03
N ARG A 337 -5.68 -13.72 -3.16
CA ARG A 337 -5.98 -14.60 -4.29
C ARG A 337 -4.75 -15.31 -4.86
N LEU A 338 -3.61 -14.63 -4.87
CA LEU A 338 -2.34 -15.20 -5.33
C LEU A 338 -1.60 -16.00 -4.23
N GLY A 339 -2.21 -16.23 -3.06
CA GLY A 339 -1.64 -17.02 -1.98
C GLY A 339 -0.46 -16.35 -1.27
N ARG A 340 -0.35 -15.03 -1.34
CA ARG A 340 0.62 -14.24 -0.58
C ARG A 340 0.06 -13.90 0.80
N ARG A 341 0.95 -13.57 1.72
CA ARG A 341 0.62 -12.94 3.00
C ARG A 341 0.49 -11.45 2.79
N TRP A 342 -0.39 -10.79 3.54
CA TRP A 342 -0.59 -9.36 3.32
C TRP A 342 -0.82 -8.58 4.62
N ILE A 343 -0.41 -7.32 4.60
CA ILE A 343 -0.75 -6.29 5.56
C ILE A 343 -1.20 -5.07 4.78
N THR A 344 -2.32 -4.48 5.16
CA THR A 344 -2.79 -3.24 4.55
C THR A 344 -3.22 -2.25 5.62
N THR A 345 -2.95 -0.97 5.39
CA THR A 345 -3.34 0.09 6.32
C THR A 345 -4.08 1.20 5.61
N ASP A 346 -4.98 1.86 6.31
CA ASP A 346 -5.57 3.11 5.84
C ASP A 346 -5.97 4.00 7.01
N LEU A 347 -5.85 5.31 6.83
CA LEU A 347 -6.28 6.30 7.81
C LEU A 347 -7.80 6.49 7.78
N GLY A 348 -8.43 6.24 6.63
CA GLY A 348 -9.86 6.38 6.40
C GLY A 348 -10.66 5.18 6.92
N LYS A 349 -11.51 5.39 7.91
CA LYS A 349 -12.43 4.34 8.39
C LYS A 349 -13.33 3.77 7.28
N PRO A 350 -13.88 4.58 6.35
CA PRO A 350 -14.64 4.05 5.22
C PRO A 350 -13.82 3.14 4.31
N ALA A 351 -12.56 3.48 4.04
CA ALA A 351 -11.64 2.64 3.28
C ALA A 351 -11.45 1.29 3.96
N CYS A 352 -11.18 1.29 5.27
CA CYS A 352 -11.04 0.06 6.06
C CYS A 352 -12.32 -0.81 6.05
N MET A 353 -13.50 -0.19 6.10
CA MET A 353 -14.77 -0.92 6.01
C MET A 353 -14.99 -1.55 4.63
N ILE A 354 -14.63 -0.83 3.55
CA ILE A 354 -14.67 -1.34 2.18
C ILE A 354 -13.69 -2.51 2.02
N MET A 355 -12.45 -2.35 2.46
CA MET A 355 -11.45 -3.43 2.45
C MET A 355 -11.93 -4.66 3.20
N ARG A 356 -12.42 -4.47 4.43
CA ARG A 356 -12.96 -5.55 5.25
C ARG A 356 -14.08 -6.29 4.54
N LYS A 357 -15.06 -5.55 3.99
CA LYS A 357 -16.17 -6.14 3.22
C LYS A 357 -15.66 -6.92 2.01
N ARG A 358 -14.75 -6.34 1.22
CA ARG A 358 -14.19 -6.97 0.03
C ARG A 358 -13.50 -8.29 0.35
N LEU A 359 -12.70 -8.32 1.42
CA LEU A 359 -12.01 -9.52 1.88
C LEU A 359 -12.98 -10.60 2.40
N ILE A 360 -14.06 -10.20 3.05
CA ILE A 360 -15.14 -11.13 3.46
C ILE A 360 -15.85 -11.68 2.22
N ASP A 361 -16.23 -10.83 1.28
CA ASP A 361 -16.97 -11.23 0.08
C ASP A 361 -16.19 -12.20 -0.82
N GLN A 362 -14.85 -12.12 -0.83
CA GLN A 362 -13.98 -13.05 -1.57
C GLN A 362 -13.56 -14.28 -0.78
N ASP A 363 -14.09 -14.47 0.42
CA ASP A 363 -13.79 -15.62 1.29
C ASP A 363 -12.31 -15.73 1.63
N ALA A 364 -11.68 -14.60 1.99
CA ALA A 364 -10.28 -14.53 2.36
C ALA A 364 -9.98 -15.39 3.59
N ARG A 365 -8.73 -15.81 3.77
CA ARG A 365 -8.27 -16.43 5.02
C ARG A 365 -8.53 -15.50 6.20
N PRO A 366 -8.75 -16.07 7.40
CA PRO A 366 -8.93 -15.27 8.62
C PRO A 366 -7.83 -14.21 8.78
N PHE A 367 -8.23 -13.00 9.18
CA PHE A 367 -7.30 -11.89 9.35
C PHE A 367 -7.64 -11.03 10.56
N LEU A 368 -6.65 -10.29 11.05
CA LEU A 368 -6.83 -9.34 12.16
C LEU A 368 -7.29 -7.99 11.62
N TYR A 369 -8.35 -7.46 12.21
CA TYR A 369 -8.67 -6.04 12.11
C TYR A 369 -8.10 -5.34 13.34
N GLN A 370 -7.13 -4.46 13.12
CA GLN A 370 -6.38 -3.78 14.15
C GLN A 370 -6.55 -2.27 14.03
N ALA A 371 -6.27 -1.54 15.08
CA ALA A 371 -6.22 -0.08 15.07
C ALA A 371 -4.95 0.42 15.74
N ILE A 372 -4.51 1.63 15.33
CA ILE A 372 -3.37 2.32 15.92
C ILE A 372 -3.63 3.83 15.95
N GLY A 373 -3.07 4.53 16.95
CA GLY A 373 -3.27 5.97 17.15
C GLY A 373 -4.33 6.27 18.22
N ASP A 374 -4.88 7.50 18.17
CA ASP A 374 -5.77 8.07 19.21
C ASP A 374 -7.18 7.43 19.23
N TYR A 375 -7.15 6.14 19.39
CA TYR A 375 -8.35 5.31 19.45
C TYR A 375 -9.20 5.56 20.71
N GLN A 376 -8.60 5.94 21.81
CA GLN A 376 -9.32 6.24 23.03
C GLN A 376 -10.30 7.40 22.82
N VAL A 377 -9.93 8.38 21.99
CA VAL A 377 -10.79 9.52 21.63
C VAL A 377 -12.01 9.05 20.80
N GLU A 378 -11.82 8.15 19.84
CA GLU A 378 -12.93 7.63 19.02
C GLU A 378 -13.84 6.68 19.81
N THR A 379 -13.28 5.88 20.70
CA THR A 379 -14.07 5.02 21.59
C THR A 379 -14.87 5.90 22.57
N ALA A 380 -14.27 6.95 23.13
CA ALA A 380 -15.00 7.90 23.96
C ALA A 380 -16.15 8.57 23.19
N LYS A 381 -15.92 9.00 21.93
CA LYS A 381 -16.98 9.54 21.05
C LYS A 381 -18.12 8.57 20.80
N SER A 382 -17.82 7.29 20.56
CA SER A 382 -18.82 6.27 20.28
C SER A 382 -19.67 5.91 21.50
N HIS A 383 -19.11 6.01 22.70
CA HIS A 383 -19.79 5.75 23.98
C HIS A 383 -20.58 6.95 24.53
N MET A 384 -20.17 8.18 24.21
CA MET A 384 -20.82 9.39 24.76
C MET A 384 -22.01 9.91 23.94
N GLY A 385 -22.33 9.33 22.78
CA GLY A 385 -23.51 9.66 22.00
C GLY A 385 -23.52 11.06 21.36
N ARG A 386 -24.65 11.45 20.71
CA ARG A 386 -24.81 12.67 19.91
C ARG A 386 -24.75 14.01 20.67
N GLY A 387 -24.55 14.01 21.98
CA GLY A 387 -24.55 15.21 22.84
C GLY A 387 -23.18 15.85 23.12
N PHE A 388 -22.13 15.33 22.52
CA PHE A 388 -20.76 15.75 22.81
C PHE A 388 -20.43 17.09 22.17
N ARG A 389 -19.89 18.04 22.95
CA ARG A 389 -19.41 19.34 22.45
C ARG A 389 -17.93 19.28 22.12
N ILE A 390 -17.51 20.00 21.06
CA ILE A 390 -16.12 20.07 20.59
C ILE A 390 -15.15 20.50 21.70
N GLY A 391 -15.61 21.32 22.67
CA GLY A 391 -14.81 21.72 23.82
C GLY A 391 -14.42 20.57 24.76
N ASP A 392 -15.32 19.62 24.97
CA ASP A 392 -15.08 18.47 25.85
C ASP A 392 -14.05 17.51 25.23
N LEU A 393 -13.99 17.47 23.90
CA LEU A 393 -12.98 16.71 23.15
C LEU A 393 -11.58 17.32 23.29
N ALA A 394 -11.49 18.66 23.26
CA ALA A 394 -10.25 19.38 23.45
C ALA A 394 -9.69 19.16 24.88
N GLU A 395 -10.56 19.11 25.90
CA GLU A 395 -10.14 18.78 27.26
C GLU A 395 -9.62 17.37 27.42
N ILE A 396 -10.26 16.37 26.78
CA ILE A 396 -9.78 14.99 26.81
C ILE A 396 -8.45 14.86 26.07
N VAL A 397 -8.29 15.48 24.90
CA VAL A 397 -7.03 15.49 24.15
C VAL A 397 -5.94 16.20 24.94
N LEU A 398 -6.24 17.35 25.55
CA LEU A 398 -5.32 18.07 26.42
C LEU A 398 -4.95 17.25 27.66
N SER A 399 -5.89 16.58 28.30
CA SER A 399 -5.62 15.76 29.48
C SER A 399 -4.74 14.55 29.16
N LEU A 400 -4.94 13.94 27.98
CA LEU A 400 -4.08 12.86 27.47
C LEU A 400 -2.67 13.37 27.11
N TYR A 401 -2.59 14.56 26.49
CA TYR A 401 -1.32 15.19 26.15
C TYR A 401 -0.54 15.64 27.40
N LEU A 402 -1.24 16.22 28.38
CA LEU A 402 -0.67 16.65 29.67
C LEU A 402 -0.27 15.45 30.54
N SER A 403 -0.99 14.32 30.47
CA SER A 403 -0.58 13.09 31.17
C SER A 403 0.71 12.49 30.60
N LEU A 404 0.97 12.70 29.29
CA LEU A 404 2.21 12.29 28.64
C LEU A 404 3.39 13.24 29.00
N ILE A 405 3.12 14.52 29.26
CA ILE A 405 4.14 15.53 29.63
C ILE A 405 4.55 15.38 31.11
N HIS A 406 3.61 15.07 32.02
CA HIS A 406 3.90 14.87 33.41
C HIS A 406 4.73 13.62 33.77
N ILE A 407 4.95 12.72 32.83
CA ILE A 407 5.83 11.56 33.02
C ILE A 407 7.32 11.93 32.85
N SER A 408 7.65 13.16 32.45
CA SER A 408 9.03 13.59 32.13
C SER A 408 9.68 14.52 33.19
N GLU A 409 9.08 14.76 34.34
CA GLU A 409 9.81 15.46 35.42
C GLU A 409 10.67 14.49 36.22
N PRO A 410 12.01 14.69 36.29
CA PRO A 410 12.85 13.89 37.17
C PRO A 410 12.56 14.32 38.61
N THR A 411 12.10 13.38 39.41
CA THR A 411 12.10 13.53 40.88
C THR A 411 13.53 13.80 41.34
N ARG A 412 13.69 14.95 42.03
CA ARG A 412 14.88 15.31 42.77
C ARG A 412 15.16 14.31 43.91
#